data_5b00b9c024a33e59c31a6a174fae4dc6
#
_entry.id   5b00b9c024a33e59c31a6a174fae4dc6
#
_cell.length_a   1.000
_cell.length_b   1.000
_cell.length_c   1.000
_cell.angle_alpha   90.00
_cell.angle_beta   90.00
_cell.angle_gamma   90.00
#
_symmetry.space_group_name_H-M   'P 1'
#
loop_
_entity.id
_entity.type
_entity.pdbx_description
1 polymer ?
#
loop_
_entity_poly.entity_id
_entity_poly.type
_entity_poly.pdbx_seq_one_letter_code
_entity_poly.pdbx_strand_id
1 'polypeptide(L)'
;MKRIAIHSVPRSASSWLGQILNSSPLLLYRYQPLFSYEFKDYLNENSTLEEIEKFFKAISESENPFLLQTEQVKQGKYPDFKKNKKLCKFAAYKEVRYHHILKNLLNKDPEIKVIGLIRNPLAVINSWLKAPKEFRPEQGWKELEEWRYAPKKIRANQKNLMDTKSGRKWLGYFESSIKIIPTNST
;
A
#
# COMPACT_ATOMS: atom_id res chain seq x y z
N MET A 1 11.53 -6.76 -16.71
CA MET A 1 11.98 -6.60 -15.31
C MET A 1 11.27 -7.61 -14.43
N LYS A 2 11.95 -8.18 -13.42
CA LYS A 2 11.31 -9.04 -12.41
C LYS A 2 10.38 -8.20 -11.54
N ARG A 3 9.22 -8.73 -11.17
CA ARG A 3 8.12 -8.04 -10.49
C ARG A 3 8.14 -8.29 -8.99
N ILE A 4 8.01 -7.23 -8.19
CA ILE A 4 7.98 -7.31 -6.73
C ILE A 4 6.77 -6.53 -6.21
N ALA A 5 5.92 -7.17 -5.44
CA ALA A 5 4.80 -6.55 -4.74
C ALA A 5 5.09 -6.51 -3.23
N ILE A 6 5.14 -5.32 -2.64
CA ILE A 6 5.34 -5.14 -1.20
C ILE A 6 3.99 -4.78 -0.59
N HIS A 7 3.50 -5.63 0.28
CA HIS A 7 2.23 -5.42 0.97
C HIS A 7 2.40 -5.40 2.49
N SER A 8 1.70 -4.51 3.14
CA SER A 8 1.76 -4.34 4.58
C SER A 8 0.55 -3.59 5.11
N VAL A 9 0.26 -3.72 6.39
CA VAL A 9 -0.69 -2.82 7.03
C VAL A 9 -0.13 -1.39 7.10
N PRO A 10 -0.97 -0.35 7.12
CA PRO A 10 -0.51 1.01 7.39
C PRO A 10 0.30 1.08 8.69
N ARG A 11 1.26 1.99 8.76
CA ARG A 11 2.12 2.21 9.95
C ARG A 11 3.05 1.05 10.32
N SER A 12 3.29 0.10 9.40
CA SER A 12 4.23 -1.02 9.58
C SER A 12 5.69 -0.69 9.25
N ALA A 13 6.03 0.56 8.99
CA ALA A 13 7.33 1.03 8.47
C ALA A 13 7.60 0.65 7.00
N SER A 14 6.58 0.30 6.22
CA SER A 14 6.74 -0.09 4.82
C SER A 14 7.29 1.01 3.91
N SER A 15 7.09 2.29 4.24
CA SER A 15 7.71 3.39 3.49
C SER A 15 9.23 3.44 3.71
N TRP A 16 9.70 3.14 4.92
CA TRP A 16 11.12 3.00 5.22
C TRP A 16 11.75 1.83 4.45
N LEU A 17 11.12 0.65 4.48
CA LEU A 17 11.56 -0.49 3.67
C LEU A 17 11.58 -0.15 2.18
N GLY A 18 10.55 0.56 1.70
CA GLY A 18 10.49 1.03 0.32
C GLY A 18 11.68 1.90 -0.07
N GLN A 19 12.14 2.80 0.82
CA GLN A 19 13.31 3.64 0.57
C GLN A 19 14.62 2.84 0.60
N ILE A 20 14.74 1.85 1.49
CA ILE A 20 15.89 0.93 1.47
C ILE A 20 15.96 0.20 0.13
N LEU A 21 14.86 -0.36 -0.35
CA LEU A 21 14.84 -1.02 -1.65
C LEU A 21 15.10 -0.02 -2.80
N ASN A 22 14.57 1.20 -2.67
CA ASN A 22 14.80 2.27 -3.63
C ASN A 22 16.26 2.73 -3.70
N SER A 23 17.09 2.50 -2.70
CA SER A 23 18.53 2.82 -2.76
C SER A 23 19.30 1.93 -3.77
N SER A 24 18.78 0.73 -4.08
CA SER A 24 19.39 -0.15 -5.07
C SER A 24 19.33 0.46 -6.49
N PRO A 25 20.44 0.56 -7.22
CA PRO A 25 20.46 1.09 -8.59
C PRO A 25 19.74 0.16 -9.60
N LEU A 26 19.50 -1.09 -9.22
CA LEU A 26 18.88 -2.10 -10.08
C LEU A 26 17.35 -2.20 -9.92
N LEU A 27 16.75 -1.41 -9.03
CA LEU A 27 15.34 -1.51 -8.68
C LEU A 27 14.61 -0.19 -8.90
N LEU A 28 13.51 -0.24 -9.64
CA LEU A 28 12.53 0.85 -9.72
C LEU A 28 11.48 0.65 -8.64
N TYR A 29 11.39 1.61 -7.72
CA TYR A 29 10.38 1.61 -6.67
C TYR A 29 9.23 2.55 -6.99
N ARG A 30 7.99 2.13 -6.69
CA ARG A 30 6.76 2.92 -6.87
C ARG A 30 5.90 2.88 -5.62
N TYR A 31 5.55 4.06 -5.15
CA TYR A 31 4.78 4.24 -3.92
C TYR A 31 3.28 4.17 -4.20
N GLN A 32 2.59 3.20 -3.65
CA GLN A 32 1.13 3.02 -3.64
C GLN A 32 0.43 3.32 -4.99
N PRO A 33 0.81 2.66 -6.09
CA PRO A 33 0.24 2.99 -7.40
C PRO A 33 -1.27 2.77 -7.45
N LEU A 34 -1.81 1.71 -6.86
CA LEU A 34 -3.25 1.42 -6.86
C LEU A 34 -4.07 2.43 -6.03
N PHE A 35 -3.42 3.22 -5.19
CA PHE A 35 -4.03 4.31 -4.45
C PHE A 35 -3.89 5.66 -5.17
N SER A 36 -3.07 5.77 -6.20
CA SER A 36 -2.91 6.97 -7.01
C SER A 36 -4.14 7.20 -7.89
N TYR A 37 -4.35 8.44 -8.34
CA TYR A 37 -5.42 8.73 -9.31
C TYR A 37 -5.19 8.05 -10.65
N GLU A 38 -3.94 7.90 -11.07
CA GLU A 38 -3.54 7.36 -12.38
C GLU A 38 -3.80 5.85 -12.50
N PHE A 39 -3.53 5.09 -11.42
CA PHE A 39 -3.63 3.62 -11.41
C PHE A 39 -4.66 3.09 -10.42
N LYS A 40 -5.59 3.94 -9.99
CA LYS A 40 -6.60 3.54 -9.02
C LYS A 40 -7.41 2.36 -9.53
N ASP A 41 -7.50 1.33 -8.69
CA ASP A 41 -8.27 0.11 -8.97
C ASP A 41 -7.86 -0.61 -10.28
N TYR A 42 -6.65 -0.35 -10.81
CA TYR A 42 -6.14 -0.96 -12.06
C TYR A 42 -6.10 -2.49 -11.96
N LEU A 43 -5.69 -3.03 -10.81
CA LEU A 43 -5.69 -4.47 -10.54
C LEU A 43 -6.81 -4.84 -9.58
N ASN A 44 -7.40 -6.01 -9.80
CA ASN A 44 -8.46 -6.60 -8.97
C ASN A 44 -8.26 -8.13 -8.84
N GLU A 45 -9.19 -8.82 -8.18
CA GLU A 45 -9.10 -10.27 -7.93
C GLU A 45 -9.23 -11.13 -9.18
N ASN A 46 -9.63 -10.55 -10.31
CA ASN A 46 -9.85 -11.26 -11.58
C ASN A 46 -8.86 -10.84 -12.67
N SER A 47 -7.91 -9.96 -12.34
CA SER A 47 -6.92 -9.48 -13.31
C SER A 47 -6.14 -10.64 -13.93
N THR A 48 -5.98 -10.59 -15.25
CA THR A 48 -5.21 -11.58 -16.03
C THR A 48 -3.71 -11.35 -15.88
N LEU A 49 -2.89 -12.32 -16.30
CA LEU A 49 -1.43 -12.15 -16.34
C LEU A 49 -1.04 -10.97 -17.23
N GLU A 50 -1.69 -10.81 -18.37
CA GLU A 50 -1.42 -9.71 -19.30
C GLU A 50 -1.70 -8.33 -18.66
N GLU A 51 -2.80 -8.19 -17.90
CA GLU A 51 -3.11 -6.96 -17.16
C GLU A 51 -2.09 -6.68 -16.06
N ILE A 52 -1.63 -7.71 -15.36
CA ILE A 52 -0.57 -7.60 -14.36
C ILE A 52 0.74 -7.10 -15.01
N GLU A 53 1.13 -7.68 -16.14
CA GLU A 53 2.32 -7.27 -16.87
C GLU A 53 2.23 -5.83 -17.41
N LYS A 54 1.08 -5.47 -17.99
CA LYS A 54 0.79 -4.10 -18.44
C LYS A 54 0.86 -3.10 -17.27
N PHE A 55 0.31 -3.46 -16.12
CA PHE A 55 0.40 -2.63 -14.91
C PHE A 55 1.84 -2.40 -14.49
N PHE A 56 2.66 -3.44 -14.36
CA PHE A 56 4.06 -3.30 -13.97
C PHE A 56 4.87 -2.50 -14.98
N LYS A 57 4.59 -2.65 -16.27
CA LYS A 57 5.18 -1.83 -17.33
C LYS A 57 4.79 -0.37 -17.15
N ALA A 58 3.50 -0.08 -17.04
CA ALA A 58 2.97 1.28 -16.93
C ALA A 58 3.50 2.01 -15.68
N ILE A 59 3.50 1.38 -14.50
CA ILE A 59 4.07 2.01 -13.29
C ILE A 59 5.58 2.23 -13.40
N SER A 60 6.29 1.39 -14.14
CA SER A 60 7.74 1.54 -14.36
C SER A 60 8.05 2.75 -15.23
N GLU A 61 7.22 3.03 -16.22
CA GLU A 61 7.34 4.14 -17.16
C GLU A 61 6.80 5.46 -16.59
N SER A 62 5.86 5.39 -15.66
CA SER A 62 5.19 6.57 -15.07
C SER A 62 6.16 7.53 -14.38
N GLU A 63 5.96 8.82 -14.64
CA GLU A 63 6.63 9.94 -13.98
C GLU A 63 5.71 10.63 -12.94
N ASN A 64 4.64 9.95 -12.54
CA ASN A 64 3.68 10.49 -11.58
C ASN A 64 4.37 10.89 -10.26
N PRO A 65 4.26 12.16 -9.83
CA PRO A 65 4.94 12.67 -8.63
C PRO A 65 4.56 11.94 -7.33
N PHE A 66 3.33 11.41 -7.25
CA PHE A 66 2.89 10.63 -6.10
C PHE A 66 3.60 9.28 -6.02
N LEU A 67 3.72 8.56 -7.15
CA LEU A 67 4.44 7.28 -7.23
C LEU A 67 5.93 7.43 -6.92
N LEU A 68 6.52 8.54 -7.36
CA LEU A 68 7.92 8.88 -7.16
C LEU A 68 8.19 9.52 -5.81
N GLN A 69 7.16 9.90 -5.07
CA GLN A 69 7.25 10.65 -3.80
C GLN A 69 8.06 11.96 -3.95
N THR A 70 7.89 12.63 -5.10
CA THR A 70 8.68 13.81 -5.48
C THR A 70 8.62 14.93 -4.45
N GLU A 71 7.45 15.14 -3.83
CA GLU A 71 7.28 16.18 -2.82
C GLU A 71 8.09 15.88 -1.55
N GLN A 72 8.14 14.61 -1.12
CA GLN A 72 8.91 14.18 0.04
C GLN A 72 10.42 14.29 -0.22
N VAL A 73 10.85 14.04 -1.46
CA VAL A 73 12.25 14.25 -1.88
C VAL A 73 12.59 15.74 -1.87
N LYS A 74 11.75 16.62 -2.43
CA LYS A 74 11.94 18.08 -2.40
C LYS A 74 12.01 18.64 -0.98
N GLN A 75 11.24 18.06 -0.06
CA GLN A 75 11.26 18.44 1.36
C GLN A 75 12.43 17.84 2.15
N GLY A 76 13.34 17.11 1.50
CA GLY A 76 14.47 16.46 2.16
C GLY A 76 14.11 15.30 3.09
N LYS A 77 12.85 14.83 3.04
CA LYS A 77 12.39 13.69 3.86
C LYS A 77 12.90 12.33 3.36
N TYR A 78 13.14 12.25 2.06
CA TYR A 78 13.72 11.07 1.40
C TYR A 78 14.88 11.47 0.50
N PRO A 79 15.90 10.61 0.37
CA PRO A 79 16.98 10.81 -0.59
C PRO A 79 16.49 10.81 -2.04
N ASP A 80 17.16 11.57 -2.91
CA ASP A 80 16.97 11.51 -4.35
C ASP A 80 17.86 10.41 -4.94
N PHE A 81 17.30 9.25 -5.14
CA PHE A 81 17.98 8.13 -5.81
C PHE A 81 17.78 8.22 -7.32
N LYS A 82 18.66 8.94 -8.02
CA LYS A 82 18.65 8.98 -9.49
C LYS A 82 18.79 7.59 -10.08
N LYS A 83 17.87 7.23 -10.98
CA LYS A 83 17.81 5.90 -11.60
C LYS A 83 18.13 5.94 -13.09
N ASN A 84 18.97 5.04 -13.52
CA ASN A 84 19.05 4.68 -14.94
C ASN A 84 18.09 3.53 -15.20
N LYS A 85 16.91 3.83 -15.76
CA LYS A 85 15.86 2.83 -16.04
C LYS A 85 16.36 1.65 -16.88
N LYS A 86 17.34 1.87 -17.77
CA LYS A 86 17.93 0.82 -18.64
C LYS A 86 18.71 -0.24 -17.84
N LEU A 87 19.24 0.12 -16.68
CA LEU A 87 19.99 -0.80 -15.83
C LEU A 87 19.10 -1.53 -14.82
N CYS A 88 17.87 -1.10 -14.64
CA CYS A 88 16.96 -1.69 -13.66
C CYS A 88 16.50 -3.09 -14.11
N LYS A 89 16.68 -4.05 -13.20
CA LYS A 89 16.28 -5.45 -13.37
C LYS A 89 14.97 -5.78 -12.67
N PHE A 90 14.57 -4.96 -11.71
CA PHE A 90 13.40 -5.15 -10.87
C PHE A 90 12.46 -3.95 -10.92
N ALA A 91 11.18 -4.22 -10.94
CA ALA A 91 10.12 -3.24 -10.70
C ALA A 91 9.38 -3.63 -9.42
N ALA A 92 9.36 -2.72 -8.44
CA ALA A 92 8.71 -2.94 -7.16
C ALA A 92 7.66 -1.88 -6.90
N TYR A 93 6.51 -2.28 -6.40
CA TYR A 93 5.56 -1.35 -5.80
C TYR A 93 5.28 -1.71 -4.35
N LYS A 94 4.82 -0.74 -3.59
CA LYS A 94 4.40 -0.91 -2.20
C LYS A 94 2.95 -0.48 -2.02
N GLU A 95 2.15 -1.34 -1.38
CA GLU A 95 0.77 -1.05 -1.01
C GLU A 95 0.51 -1.32 0.48
N VAL A 96 -0.39 -0.53 1.05
CA VAL A 96 -0.91 -0.74 2.41
C VAL A 96 -2.42 -1.01 2.41
N ARG A 97 -2.96 -1.16 1.22
CA ARG A 97 -4.35 -1.50 0.90
C ARG A 97 -4.33 -2.52 -0.23
N TYR A 98 -5.45 -2.90 -0.81
CA TYR A 98 -5.52 -3.80 -1.97
C TYR A 98 -4.93 -5.21 -1.72
N HIS A 99 -4.92 -5.68 -0.44
CA HIS A 99 -4.40 -7.03 -0.13
C HIS A 99 -5.23 -8.15 -0.76
N HIS A 100 -6.48 -7.86 -1.12
CA HIS A 100 -7.38 -8.79 -1.77
C HIS A 100 -6.88 -9.30 -3.14
N ILE A 101 -6.03 -8.52 -3.83
CA ILE A 101 -5.45 -8.93 -5.10
C ILE A 101 -4.32 -9.94 -4.96
N LEU A 102 -3.73 -10.11 -3.77
CA LEU A 102 -2.51 -10.92 -3.59
C LEU A 102 -2.69 -12.38 -4.02
N LYS A 103 -3.83 -12.99 -3.69
CA LYS A 103 -4.12 -14.36 -4.10
C LYS A 103 -4.12 -14.47 -5.63
N ASN A 104 -4.73 -13.51 -6.32
CA ASN A 104 -4.77 -13.49 -7.77
C ASN A 104 -3.37 -13.27 -8.37
N LEU A 105 -2.59 -12.33 -7.84
CA LEU A 105 -1.21 -12.08 -8.29
C LEU A 105 -0.36 -13.34 -8.21
N LEU A 106 -0.38 -14.05 -7.08
CA LEU A 106 0.40 -15.27 -6.88
C LEU A 106 -0.06 -16.43 -7.77
N ASN A 107 -1.37 -16.53 -8.06
CA ASN A 107 -1.93 -17.58 -8.91
C ASN A 107 -1.67 -17.33 -10.40
N LYS A 108 -1.67 -16.07 -10.83
CA LYS A 108 -1.56 -15.70 -12.26
C LYS A 108 -0.13 -15.45 -12.70
N ASP A 109 0.73 -14.94 -11.80
CA ASP A 109 2.12 -14.60 -12.11
C ASP A 109 3.08 -15.41 -11.23
N PRO A 110 3.60 -16.56 -11.71
CA PRO A 110 4.50 -17.41 -10.93
C PRO A 110 5.87 -16.76 -10.67
N GLU A 111 6.23 -15.72 -11.42
CA GLU A 111 7.51 -15.01 -11.28
C GLU A 111 7.45 -13.84 -10.31
N ILE A 112 6.26 -13.38 -9.92
CA ILE A 112 6.13 -12.29 -8.99
C ILE A 112 6.67 -12.68 -7.61
N LYS A 113 7.43 -11.76 -7.00
CA LYS A 113 7.84 -11.92 -5.60
C LYS A 113 6.98 -11.02 -4.73
N VAL A 114 6.35 -11.62 -3.72
CA VAL A 114 5.56 -10.88 -2.72
C VAL A 114 6.36 -10.77 -1.44
N ILE A 115 6.50 -9.53 -0.96
CA ILE A 115 7.10 -9.22 0.34
C ILE A 115 5.98 -8.75 1.26
N GLY A 116 5.63 -9.58 2.25
CA GLY A 116 4.72 -9.23 3.34
C GLY A 116 5.48 -8.62 4.50
N LEU A 117 5.21 -7.34 4.83
CA LEU A 117 5.83 -6.71 6.00
C LEU A 117 4.86 -6.71 7.17
N ILE A 118 5.25 -7.39 8.23
CA ILE A 118 4.50 -7.53 9.49
C ILE A 118 5.21 -6.72 10.57
N ARG A 119 4.43 -6.04 11.41
CA ARG A 119 4.89 -5.32 12.60
C ARG A 119 4.02 -5.69 13.79
N ASN A 120 4.57 -5.62 15.00
CA ASN A 120 3.80 -5.81 16.23
C ASN A 120 2.52 -4.97 16.21
N PRO A 121 1.33 -5.58 16.39
CA PRO A 121 0.04 -4.87 16.27
C PRO A 121 -0.09 -3.70 17.23
N LEU A 122 0.39 -3.81 18.47
CA LEU A 122 0.35 -2.73 19.46
C LEU A 122 1.20 -1.54 19.00
N ALA A 123 2.37 -1.80 18.41
CA ALA A 123 3.22 -0.75 17.84
C ALA A 123 2.59 -0.07 16.61
N VAL A 124 1.83 -0.83 15.81
CA VAL A 124 1.06 -0.28 14.68
C VAL A 124 -0.05 0.63 15.20
N ILE A 125 -0.86 0.16 16.16
CA ILE A 125 -1.96 0.93 16.75
C ILE A 125 -1.42 2.21 17.40
N ASN A 126 -0.38 2.12 18.23
CA ASN A 126 0.23 3.29 18.88
C ASN A 126 0.77 4.31 17.84
N SER A 127 1.39 3.82 16.77
CA SER A 127 1.84 4.70 15.68
C SER A 127 0.67 5.33 14.92
N TRP A 128 -0.47 4.65 14.84
CA TRP A 128 -1.65 5.15 14.16
C TRP A 128 -2.36 6.23 14.99
N LEU A 129 -2.53 5.99 16.28
CA LEU A 129 -3.12 6.96 17.22
C LEU A 129 -2.36 8.31 17.21
N LYS A 130 -1.04 8.26 17.02
CA LYS A 130 -0.17 9.43 16.93
C LYS A 130 -0.13 10.09 15.53
N ALA A 131 -0.83 9.52 14.53
CA ALA A 131 -0.79 10.04 13.17
C ALA A 131 -1.73 11.26 13.02
N PRO A 132 -1.21 12.45 12.65
CA PRO A 132 -1.94 13.71 12.78
C PRO A 132 -3.17 13.87 11.89
N LYS A 133 -3.39 12.97 10.94
CA LYS A 133 -4.53 13.03 10.00
C LYS A 133 -5.47 11.83 10.14
N GLU A 134 -5.20 10.91 11.04
CA GLU A 134 -5.99 9.67 11.14
C GLU A 134 -7.15 9.81 12.12
N PHE A 135 -6.92 10.51 13.22
CA PHE A 135 -7.93 10.86 14.20
C PHE A 135 -8.06 12.39 14.24
N ARG A 136 -9.27 12.88 14.06
CA ARG A 136 -9.58 14.31 13.98
C ARG A 136 -10.47 14.72 15.14
N PRO A 137 -9.89 15.08 16.30
CA PRO A 137 -10.66 15.50 17.50
C PRO A 137 -11.60 16.65 17.20
N GLU A 138 -11.18 17.58 16.33
CA GLU A 138 -11.99 18.71 15.87
C GLU A 138 -13.28 18.29 15.14
N GLN A 139 -13.33 17.06 14.62
CA GLN A 139 -14.52 16.45 14.00
C GLN A 139 -15.27 15.52 14.96
N GLY A 140 -14.90 15.52 16.24
CA GLY A 140 -15.48 14.66 17.26
C GLY A 140 -15.09 13.17 17.11
N TRP A 141 -13.97 12.87 16.42
CA TRP A 141 -13.45 11.51 16.29
C TRP A 141 -12.61 11.17 17.51
N LYS A 142 -13.14 10.29 18.37
CA LYS A 142 -12.42 9.82 19.54
C LYS A 142 -11.65 8.55 19.20
N GLU A 143 -10.40 8.47 19.59
CA GLU A 143 -9.49 7.37 19.29
C GLU A 143 -10.06 6.02 19.72
N LEU A 144 -10.61 5.91 20.94
CA LEU A 144 -11.21 4.70 21.48
C LEU A 144 -12.47 4.23 20.73
N GLU A 145 -13.17 5.15 20.04
CA GLU A 145 -14.34 4.83 19.23
C GLU A 145 -13.96 4.48 17.80
N GLU A 146 -12.92 5.15 17.26
CA GLU A 146 -12.56 5.10 15.85
C GLU A 146 -11.43 4.10 15.51
N TRP A 147 -10.66 3.62 16.52
CA TRP A 147 -9.49 2.77 16.24
C TRP A 147 -9.83 1.43 15.59
N ARG A 148 -11.00 0.87 15.88
CA ARG A 148 -11.40 -0.46 15.40
C ARG A 148 -12.26 -0.41 14.15
N TYR A 149 -13.37 0.30 14.21
CA TYR A 149 -14.37 0.32 13.12
C TYR A 149 -14.47 1.65 12.39
N ALA A 150 -13.86 2.70 12.91
CA ALA A 150 -13.85 4.03 12.35
C ALA A 150 -15.24 4.53 11.86
N PRO A 151 -16.31 4.42 12.67
CA PRO A 151 -17.68 4.67 12.21
C PRO A 151 -17.91 6.11 11.74
N LYS A 152 -17.34 7.11 12.43
CA LYS A 152 -17.45 8.51 12.05
C LYS A 152 -16.58 8.85 10.85
N LYS A 153 -15.34 8.31 10.81
CA LYS A 153 -14.44 8.46 9.68
C LYS A 153 -15.04 7.88 8.40
N ILE A 154 -15.66 6.70 8.50
CA ILE A 154 -16.35 6.08 7.36
C ILE A 154 -17.52 6.95 6.90
N ARG A 155 -18.38 7.43 7.80
CA ARG A 155 -19.50 8.30 7.45
C ARG A 155 -19.06 9.61 6.81
N ALA A 156 -17.99 10.23 7.32
CA ALA A 156 -17.42 11.45 6.76
C ALA A 156 -16.82 11.23 5.36
N ASN A 157 -16.20 10.08 5.14
CA ASN A 157 -15.61 9.72 3.85
C ASN A 157 -16.62 9.10 2.87
N GLN A 158 -17.77 8.62 3.34
CA GLN A 158 -18.81 8.03 2.48
C GLN A 158 -19.31 9.01 1.43
N LYS A 159 -19.36 10.31 1.72
CA LYS A 159 -19.70 11.32 0.71
C LYS A 159 -18.67 11.38 -0.44
N ASN A 160 -17.42 11.00 -0.18
CA ASN A 160 -16.33 10.97 -1.17
C ASN A 160 -16.03 9.55 -1.69
N LEU A 161 -16.62 8.52 -1.08
CA LEU A 161 -16.34 7.10 -1.35
C LEU A 161 -17.52 6.38 -2.03
N MET A 162 -18.66 7.06 -2.22
CA MET A 162 -19.81 6.45 -2.90
C MET A 162 -19.52 6.02 -4.34
N ASP A 163 -18.44 6.53 -4.94
CA ASP A 163 -18.02 6.18 -6.30
C ASP A 163 -17.04 5.01 -6.38
N THR A 164 -16.60 4.42 -5.27
CA THR A 164 -15.58 3.35 -5.34
C THR A 164 -15.99 2.08 -4.59
N LYS A 165 -16.02 0.95 -5.33
CA LYS A 165 -16.20 -0.41 -4.78
C LYS A 165 -15.15 -0.76 -3.69
N SER A 166 -13.98 -0.11 -3.70
CA SER A 166 -12.90 -0.29 -2.73
C SER A 166 -13.20 0.25 -1.33
N GLY A 167 -14.04 1.27 -1.20
CA GLY A 167 -14.36 1.87 0.12
C GLY A 167 -15.11 0.93 1.06
N ARG A 168 -15.93 0.02 0.54
CA ARG A 168 -16.67 -0.97 1.34
C ARG A 168 -15.81 -2.14 1.83
N LYS A 169 -14.69 -2.45 1.16
CA LYS A 169 -13.77 -3.52 1.54
C LYS A 169 -12.83 -3.14 2.67
N TRP A 170 -12.71 -1.86 3.01
CA TRP A 170 -11.81 -1.37 4.06
C TRP A 170 -12.08 -1.97 5.45
N LEU A 171 -13.33 -2.20 5.78
CA LEU A 171 -13.77 -2.81 7.04
C LEU A 171 -13.39 -4.30 7.14
N GLY A 172 -13.46 -5.06 6.04
CA GLY A 172 -13.09 -6.48 6.02
C GLY A 172 -11.60 -6.74 6.22
N TYR A 173 -10.73 -5.75 5.95
CA TYR A 173 -9.28 -5.94 6.08
C TYR A 173 -8.77 -5.94 7.50
N PHE A 174 -9.35 -5.14 8.39
CA PHE A 174 -9.00 -5.19 9.81
C PHE A 174 -9.42 -6.53 10.43
N GLU A 175 -10.58 -7.04 10.07
CA GLU A 175 -11.06 -8.36 10.54
C GLU A 175 -10.25 -9.51 9.96
N SER A 176 -9.89 -9.47 8.68
CA SER A 176 -9.08 -10.52 8.06
C SER A 176 -7.62 -10.50 8.49
N SER A 177 -7.04 -9.31 8.74
CA SER A 177 -5.67 -9.19 9.23
C SER A 177 -5.50 -9.68 10.68
N ILE A 178 -6.57 -9.65 11.48
CA ILE A 178 -6.55 -10.18 12.86
C ILE A 178 -6.80 -11.72 12.86
N LYS A 179 -7.50 -12.25 11.86
CA LYS A 179 -7.78 -13.70 11.74
C LYS A 179 -6.61 -14.55 11.22
N ILE A 180 -5.50 -13.94 10.80
CA ILE A 180 -4.34 -14.66 10.24
C ILE A 180 -3.35 -15.14 11.32
N ILE A 181 -3.60 -14.90 12.60
CA ILE A 181 -2.80 -15.52 13.67
C ILE A 181 -3.53 -16.80 14.10
N PRO A 182 -3.09 -18.02 13.71
CA PRO A 182 -3.59 -19.23 14.30
C PRO A 182 -3.18 -19.19 15.78
N THR A 183 -4.13 -19.12 16.67
CA THR A 183 -3.91 -19.49 18.07
C THR A 183 -3.70 -20.99 18.11
N ASN A 184 -2.46 -21.44 18.00
CA ASN A 184 -2.12 -22.78 18.46
C ASN A 184 -2.26 -22.79 19.97
N SER A 185 -3.44 -23.17 20.44
CA SER A 185 -3.65 -23.61 21.80
C SER A 185 -3.17 -25.06 21.88
N THR A 186 -2.02 -25.29 22.45
CA THR A 186 -1.70 -26.52 23.16
C THR A 186 -2.08 -26.34 24.60
#